data_a21039fd41cf988d71a9ab68951307ad
#
_entry.id   a21039fd41cf988d71a9ab68951307ad
#
_cell.length_a   1.000
_cell.length_b   1.000
_cell.length_c   1.000
_cell.angle_alpha   90.00
_cell.angle_beta   90.00
_cell.angle_gamma   90.00
#
_symmetry.space_group_name_H-M   'P 1'
#
loop_
_entity.id
_entity.type
_entity.pdbx_description
1 polymer ?
#
loop_
_entity_poly.entity_id
_entity_poly.type
_entity_poly.pdbx_seq_one_letter_code
_entity_poly.pdbx_strand_id
1 'polypeptide(L)'
;MKSRNLIAMMMTLLTPMMLFAQSVTGKVTSEAGDPLANANIVVVGTDLGTVSDETGTFVLDLGAGDYTITATVIGFKPQSLIVKINEGDTDLMMAFVLPLNVIELSDVEVLASRADEKTPVAYTTVSKEELEVRLGSQDIPMALNTTPSVYATQQGGGAGDARINVRGFNQRNVAVMINGVPQNDMENGWVYWSNWDGVADAANSIQLQRGLSAVNLATPSIGGTMNIITDPASNERGGKFKQEGGAGNFLKTTFNYNTGLMLGDKLALSGTLVRKTGDGIIDATWTDAW
;
A
#
# COMPACT_ATOMS: atom_id res chain seq x y z
N MET A 1 34.75 56.54 -48.79
CA MET A 1 34.98 56.52 -47.33
C MET A 1 33.73 56.17 -46.46
N LYS A 2 32.62 55.66 -47.04
CA LYS A 2 31.40 55.34 -46.24
C LYS A 2 31.20 53.85 -45.91
N SER A 3 31.90 52.93 -46.54
CA SER A 3 31.72 51.47 -46.31
C SER A 3 32.58 50.86 -45.20
N ARG A 4 33.73 51.48 -44.87
CA ARG A 4 34.64 51.03 -43.82
C ARG A 4 34.12 51.23 -42.39
N ASN A 5 33.27 52.23 -42.18
CA ASN A 5 32.72 52.53 -40.87
C ASN A 5 31.50 51.64 -40.57
N LEU A 6 30.84 51.09 -41.57
CA LEU A 6 29.71 50.17 -41.37
C LEU A 6 30.17 48.73 -40.90
N ILE A 7 31.34 48.30 -41.36
CA ILE A 7 31.93 47.00 -40.98
C ILE A 7 32.50 47.08 -39.58
N ALA A 8 33.11 48.24 -39.16
CA ALA A 8 33.57 48.44 -37.81
C ALA A 8 32.43 48.51 -36.79
N MET A 9 31.26 49.08 -37.15
CA MET A 9 30.09 49.16 -36.30
C MET A 9 29.34 47.85 -36.17
N MET A 10 29.44 46.92 -37.17
CA MET A 10 28.84 45.60 -37.12
C MET A 10 29.71 44.56 -36.35
N MET A 11 31.03 44.86 -36.18
CA MET A 11 31.95 43.97 -35.44
C MET A 11 32.00 44.24 -33.95
N THR A 12 31.43 45.37 -33.48
CA THR A 12 31.30 45.70 -32.05
C THR A 12 30.01 45.16 -31.40
N LEU A 13 29.08 44.56 -32.19
CA LEU A 13 27.84 44.01 -31.64
C LEU A 13 27.91 42.49 -31.34
N LEU A 14 29.04 41.82 -31.60
CA LEU A 14 29.31 40.45 -31.15
C LEU A 14 30.19 40.44 -29.91
N THR A 15 29.71 41.07 -28.83
CA THR A 15 30.26 40.70 -27.50
C THR A 15 29.72 39.32 -27.20
N PRO A 16 30.58 38.27 -26.99
CA PRO A 16 30.08 37.00 -26.52
C PRO A 16 29.45 37.25 -25.15
N MET A 17 28.18 37.00 -25.07
CA MET A 17 27.47 36.91 -23.77
C MET A 17 28.12 35.73 -23.08
N MET A 18 29.14 35.96 -22.26
CA MET A 18 29.71 34.95 -21.37
C MET A 18 28.57 34.57 -20.40
N LEU A 19 27.88 33.45 -20.66
CA LEU A 19 27.08 32.79 -19.65
C LEU A 19 28.11 32.34 -18.55
N PHE A 20 28.14 33.04 -17.44
CA PHE A 20 28.80 32.54 -16.24
C PHE A 20 27.92 31.39 -15.73
N ALA A 21 28.34 30.16 -16.01
CA ALA A 21 27.81 29.02 -15.29
C ALA A 21 28.26 29.15 -13.83
N GLN A 22 27.32 29.14 -12.92
CA GLN A 22 27.60 29.17 -11.48
C GLN A 22 27.67 27.72 -11.02
N SER A 23 28.72 27.43 -10.23
CA SER A 23 28.93 26.09 -9.70
C SER A 23 28.22 25.90 -8.37
N VAL A 24 27.29 24.97 -8.32
CA VAL A 24 26.62 24.51 -7.09
C VAL A 24 27.37 23.29 -6.60
N THR A 25 27.96 23.40 -5.42
CA THR A 25 28.63 22.28 -4.75
C THR A 25 27.74 21.73 -3.66
N GLY A 26 27.71 20.42 -3.46
CA GLY A 26 26.91 19.84 -2.40
C GLY A 26 27.46 18.53 -1.88
N LYS A 27 26.86 18.05 -0.81
CA LYS A 27 27.20 16.78 -0.18
C LYS A 27 25.96 15.93 0.04
N VAL A 28 26.07 14.65 -0.26
CA VAL A 28 25.03 13.65 -0.02
C VAL A 28 25.49 12.71 1.09
N THR A 29 24.69 12.62 2.15
CA THR A 29 24.97 11.78 3.32
C THR A 29 23.76 10.95 3.71
N SER A 30 23.97 9.86 4.43
CA SER A 30 22.92 9.14 5.14
C SER A 30 22.48 9.91 6.40
N GLU A 31 21.37 9.50 7.03
CA GLU A 31 20.97 10.01 8.36
C GLU A 31 22.02 9.74 9.45
N ALA A 32 22.84 8.71 9.29
CA ALA A 32 23.96 8.40 10.20
C ALA A 32 25.18 9.32 9.96
N GLY A 33 25.16 10.15 8.91
CA GLY A 33 26.25 11.04 8.55
C GLY A 33 27.29 10.43 7.61
N ASP A 34 27.11 9.18 7.17
CA ASP A 34 28.02 8.52 6.25
C ASP A 34 27.88 9.11 4.84
N PRO A 35 29.00 9.36 4.12
CA PRO A 35 28.96 9.86 2.76
C PRO A 35 28.39 8.83 1.80
N LEU A 36 27.50 9.28 0.90
CA LEU A 36 26.87 8.43 -0.10
C LEU A 36 27.51 8.68 -1.47
N ALA A 37 28.35 7.74 -1.90
CA ALA A 37 28.95 7.73 -3.22
C ALA A 37 27.96 7.28 -4.30
N ASN A 38 28.20 7.73 -5.54
CA ASN A 38 27.38 7.39 -6.70
C ASN A 38 25.88 7.76 -6.53
N ALA A 39 25.59 8.78 -5.74
CA ALA A 39 24.26 9.37 -5.71
C ALA A 39 23.99 10.11 -7.03
N ASN A 40 22.89 9.81 -7.67
CA ASN A 40 22.48 10.49 -8.90
C ASN A 40 21.75 11.79 -8.52
N ILE A 41 22.28 12.94 -8.93
CA ILE A 41 21.74 14.28 -8.69
C ILE A 41 21.18 14.81 -10.00
N VAL A 42 19.88 15.03 -10.08
CA VAL A 42 19.18 15.46 -11.31
C VAL A 42 18.41 16.74 -11.07
N VAL A 43 18.46 17.66 -12.02
CA VAL A 43 17.63 18.86 -12.04
C VAL A 43 16.30 18.53 -12.72
N VAL A 44 15.22 18.57 -11.96
CA VAL A 44 13.88 18.19 -12.42
C VAL A 44 13.44 19.05 -13.60
N GLY A 45 12.99 18.41 -14.67
CA GLY A 45 12.53 19.09 -15.90
C GLY A 45 13.62 19.49 -16.88
N THR A 46 14.87 19.06 -16.64
CA THR A 46 16.02 19.27 -17.55
C THR A 46 16.79 17.97 -17.75
N ASP A 47 17.73 17.98 -18.69
CA ASP A 47 18.70 16.87 -18.89
C ASP A 47 20.00 17.09 -18.09
N LEU A 48 20.02 18.04 -17.16
CA LEU A 48 21.19 18.36 -16.35
C LEU A 48 21.23 17.48 -15.10
N GLY A 49 22.40 16.95 -14.81
CA GLY A 49 22.66 16.12 -13.65
C GLY A 49 24.11 15.81 -13.46
N THR A 50 24.45 15.28 -12.30
CA THR A 50 25.78 14.84 -11.91
C THR A 50 25.70 13.66 -10.96
N VAL A 51 26.84 13.10 -10.56
CA VAL A 51 26.93 11.99 -9.61
C VAL A 51 27.89 12.37 -8.48
N SER A 52 27.57 11.97 -7.24
CA SER A 52 28.48 12.20 -6.11
C SER A 52 29.72 11.29 -6.18
N ASP A 53 30.84 11.81 -5.72
CA ASP A 53 32.12 11.10 -5.58
C ASP A 53 32.15 10.18 -4.35
N GLU A 54 33.31 9.55 -4.07
CA GLU A 54 33.51 8.65 -2.93
C GLU A 54 33.31 9.33 -1.56
N THR A 55 33.42 10.65 -1.50
CA THR A 55 33.22 11.45 -0.29
C THR A 55 31.78 11.96 -0.15
N GLY A 56 30.90 11.60 -1.09
CA GLY A 56 29.55 12.07 -1.20
C GLY A 56 29.42 13.49 -1.76
N THR A 57 30.52 14.06 -2.28
CA THR A 57 30.53 15.44 -2.81
C THR A 57 30.12 15.44 -4.28
N PHE A 58 29.38 16.44 -4.70
CA PHE A 58 29.01 16.67 -6.09
C PHE A 58 29.19 18.13 -6.49
N VAL A 59 29.37 18.34 -7.78
CA VAL A 59 29.42 19.68 -8.40
C VAL A 59 28.45 19.69 -9.57
N LEU A 60 27.64 20.75 -9.66
CA LEU A 60 26.65 20.94 -10.71
C LEU A 60 26.70 22.39 -11.20
N ASP A 61 26.94 22.58 -12.49
CA ASP A 61 26.99 23.88 -13.11
C ASP A 61 25.61 24.30 -13.59
N LEU A 62 25.06 25.36 -12.99
CA LEU A 62 23.72 25.88 -13.30
C LEU A 62 23.80 27.40 -13.54
N GLY A 63 22.90 27.90 -14.38
CA GLY A 63 22.71 29.36 -14.53
C GLY A 63 21.85 29.95 -13.40
N ALA A 64 21.65 31.25 -13.39
CA ALA A 64 20.69 31.88 -12.50
C ALA A 64 19.27 31.39 -12.80
N GLY A 65 18.51 31.03 -11.77
CA GLY A 65 17.15 30.48 -11.92
C GLY A 65 16.65 29.75 -10.65
N ASP A 66 15.41 29.33 -10.69
CA ASP A 66 14.80 28.51 -9.65
C ASP A 66 14.79 27.03 -10.11
N TYR A 67 15.40 26.15 -9.33
CA TYR A 67 15.56 24.73 -9.67
C TYR A 67 15.07 23.84 -8.56
N THR A 68 14.51 22.69 -8.94
CA THR A 68 14.28 21.58 -8.04
C THR A 68 15.31 20.51 -8.33
N ILE A 69 16.17 20.21 -7.36
CA ILE A 69 17.24 19.23 -7.50
C ILE A 69 16.89 18.01 -6.67
N THR A 70 16.95 16.82 -7.27
CA THR A 70 16.62 15.55 -6.62
C THR A 70 17.87 14.68 -6.54
N ALA A 71 18.18 14.19 -5.35
CA ALA A 71 19.23 13.21 -5.11
C ALA A 71 18.61 11.82 -4.90
N THR A 72 19.17 10.81 -5.58
CA THR A 72 18.73 9.41 -5.52
C THR A 72 19.91 8.46 -5.39
N VAL A 73 19.78 7.47 -4.50
CA VAL A 73 20.77 6.40 -4.32
C VAL A 73 20.02 5.09 -4.07
N ILE A 74 20.53 3.98 -4.57
CA ILE A 74 19.95 2.66 -4.32
C ILE A 74 19.99 2.36 -2.81
N GLY A 75 18.86 1.96 -2.25
CA GLY A 75 18.72 1.66 -0.82
C GLY A 75 18.34 2.87 0.04
N PHE A 76 18.14 4.05 -0.54
CA PHE A 76 17.74 5.27 0.17
C PHE A 76 16.48 5.89 -0.45
N LYS A 77 15.68 6.58 0.36
CA LYS A 77 14.54 7.36 -0.15
C LYS A 77 15.05 8.61 -0.87
N PRO A 78 14.52 8.94 -2.05
CA PRO A 78 14.93 10.15 -2.76
C PRO A 78 14.57 11.41 -1.97
N GLN A 79 15.43 12.44 -2.06
CA GLN A 79 15.18 13.75 -1.48
C GLN A 79 15.24 14.82 -2.55
N SER A 80 14.30 15.76 -2.54
CA SER A 80 14.27 16.92 -3.44
C SER A 80 14.41 18.20 -2.64
N LEU A 81 15.25 19.11 -3.14
CA LEU A 81 15.44 20.46 -2.58
C LEU A 81 15.18 21.50 -3.66
N ILE A 82 14.54 22.59 -3.27
CA ILE A 82 14.35 23.76 -4.13
C ILE A 82 15.48 24.73 -3.85
N VAL A 83 16.20 25.15 -4.88
CA VAL A 83 17.27 26.11 -4.80
C VAL A 83 17.00 27.27 -5.74
N LYS A 84 17.26 28.47 -5.28
CA LYS A 84 17.21 29.69 -6.06
C LYS A 84 18.63 30.22 -6.23
N ILE A 85 19.06 30.34 -7.48
CA ILE A 85 20.38 30.83 -7.85
C ILE A 85 20.21 32.24 -8.42
N ASN A 86 20.83 33.23 -7.80
CA ASN A 86 20.79 34.61 -8.29
C ASN A 86 22.06 34.92 -9.10
N GLU A 87 21.98 35.92 -9.99
CA GLU A 87 23.15 36.40 -10.72
C GLU A 87 24.24 36.90 -9.73
N GLY A 88 25.42 36.29 -9.78
CA GLY A 88 26.55 36.63 -8.94
C GLY A 88 26.74 35.75 -7.70
N ASP A 89 25.89 34.81 -7.43
CA ASP A 89 26.12 33.83 -6.39
C ASP A 89 27.31 32.93 -6.78
N THR A 90 28.36 32.93 -5.97
CA THR A 90 29.50 32.01 -6.10
C THR A 90 29.47 31.06 -4.91
N ASP A 91 29.67 29.75 -5.16
CA ASP A 91 29.79 28.71 -4.14
C ASP A 91 28.47 28.44 -3.32
N LEU A 92 27.38 28.12 -3.97
CA LEU A 92 26.21 27.59 -3.29
C LEU A 92 26.51 26.18 -2.76
N MET A 93 26.42 26.00 -1.44
CA MET A 93 26.55 24.69 -0.81
C MET A 93 25.19 24.07 -0.52
N MET A 94 24.97 22.84 -0.98
CA MET A 94 23.76 22.05 -0.71
C MET A 94 24.09 20.79 0.08
N ALA A 95 23.18 20.40 0.97
CA ALA A 95 23.30 19.16 1.72
C ALA A 95 22.03 18.30 1.52
N PHE A 96 22.21 17.08 1.04
CA PHE A 96 21.19 16.07 1.00
C PHE A 96 21.44 15.05 2.10
N VAL A 97 20.41 14.78 2.92
CA VAL A 97 20.45 13.74 3.95
C VAL A 97 19.40 12.70 3.58
N LEU A 98 19.83 11.59 3.02
CA LEU A 98 18.93 10.56 2.51
C LEU A 98 18.62 9.53 3.60
N PRO A 99 17.33 9.38 3.99
CA PRO A 99 16.92 8.30 4.88
C PRO A 99 17.03 6.95 4.17
N LEU A 100 17.41 5.92 4.92
CA LEU A 100 17.38 4.54 4.42
C LEU A 100 15.97 4.21 3.88
N ASN A 101 15.94 3.69 2.66
CA ASN A 101 14.73 3.07 2.15
C ASN A 101 14.66 1.65 2.72
N VAL A 102 14.33 1.54 4.00
CA VAL A 102 13.99 0.25 4.58
C VAL A 102 12.73 -0.19 3.86
N ILE A 103 12.89 -1.12 2.91
CA ILE A 103 11.77 -1.97 2.55
C ILE A 103 11.58 -2.79 3.82
N GLU A 104 10.67 -2.38 4.68
CA GLU A 104 10.16 -3.27 5.71
C GLU A 104 9.58 -4.46 4.94
N LEU A 105 10.38 -5.51 4.83
CA LEU A 105 9.83 -6.82 4.59
C LEU A 105 8.87 -7.00 5.76
N SER A 106 7.58 -6.90 5.47
CA SER A 106 6.53 -7.25 6.44
C SER A 106 7.04 -8.49 7.14
N ASP A 107 7.13 -8.45 8.46
CA ASP A 107 7.53 -9.59 9.27
C ASP A 107 6.88 -10.81 8.64
N VAL A 108 7.70 -11.77 8.18
CA VAL A 108 7.18 -13.01 7.64
C VAL A 108 6.56 -13.72 8.83
N GLU A 109 5.36 -13.30 9.17
CA GLU A 109 4.51 -14.01 10.10
C GLU A 109 4.20 -15.34 9.40
N VAL A 110 5.00 -16.34 9.73
CA VAL A 110 4.77 -17.72 9.32
C VAL A 110 3.54 -18.22 10.09
N LEU A 111 2.39 -17.68 9.73
CA LEU A 111 1.16 -18.34 10.07
C LEU A 111 1.18 -19.67 9.33
N ALA A 112 1.33 -20.76 10.07
CA ALA A 112 1.37 -22.12 9.53
C ALA A 112 0.13 -22.44 8.64
N SER A 113 -0.87 -21.58 8.66
CA SER A 113 -2.11 -21.66 7.87
C SER A 113 -2.11 -20.81 6.60
N ARG A 114 -1.02 -20.08 6.27
CA ARG A 114 -0.92 -19.20 5.10
C ARG A 114 0.00 -19.80 4.04
N ALA A 115 -0.44 -19.81 2.79
CA ALA A 115 0.43 -20.11 1.65
C ALA A 115 1.25 -18.88 1.27
N ASP A 116 2.51 -19.10 0.95
CA ASP A 116 3.44 -18.12 0.40
C ASP A 116 3.86 -18.50 -1.03
N GLU A 117 4.72 -17.70 -1.64
CA GLU A 117 5.22 -17.95 -3.02
C GLU A 117 5.99 -19.26 -3.17
N LYS A 118 6.51 -19.81 -2.06
CA LYS A 118 7.26 -21.09 -2.07
C LYS A 118 6.33 -22.29 -1.86
N THR A 119 5.08 -22.05 -1.49
CA THR A 119 4.09 -23.10 -1.24
C THR A 119 3.51 -23.57 -2.57
N PRO A 120 3.60 -24.86 -2.92
CA PRO A 120 3.14 -25.39 -4.22
C PRO A 120 1.62 -25.52 -4.29
N VAL A 121 0.87 -24.46 -3.94
CA VAL A 121 -0.58 -24.40 -3.91
C VAL A 121 -1.07 -23.13 -4.60
N ALA A 122 -2.09 -23.25 -5.44
CA ALA A 122 -2.72 -22.10 -6.05
C ALA A 122 -3.50 -21.33 -4.98
N TYR A 123 -3.10 -20.09 -4.70
CA TYR A 123 -3.80 -19.21 -3.77
C TYR A 123 -4.11 -17.84 -4.37
N THR A 124 -5.00 -17.12 -3.74
CA THR A 124 -5.31 -15.72 -4.01
C THR A 124 -5.46 -15.02 -2.68
N THR A 125 -4.80 -13.88 -2.52
CA THR A 125 -4.96 -13.01 -1.36
C THR A 125 -5.74 -11.78 -1.78
N VAL A 126 -6.85 -11.50 -1.11
CA VAL A 126 -7.62 -10.25 -1.24
C VAL A 126 -7.16 -9.33 -0.13
N SER A 127 -6.64 -8.16 -0.50
CA SER A 127 -6.10 -7.19 0.45
C SER A 127 -7.20 -6.43 1.19
N LYS A 128 -6.82 -5.69 2.23
CA LYS A 128 -7.73 -4.83 3.00
C LYS A 128 -8.40 -3.79 2.11
N GLU A 129 -7.63 -3.15 1.24
CA GLU A 129 -8.10 -2.11 0.32
C GLU A 129 -9.14 -2.68 -0.66
N GLU A 130 -8.91 -3.88 -1.17
CA GLU A 130 -9.86 -4.56 -2.03
C GLU A 130 -11.13 -4.95 -1.29
N LEU A 131 -11.02 -5.43 -0.04
CA LEU A 131 -12.16 -5.74 0.81
C LEU A 131 -13.01 -4.50 1.10
N GLU A 132 -12.38 -3.37 1.41
CA GLU A 132 -13.08 -2.11 1.69
C GLU A 132 -13.93 -1.63 0.50
N VAL A 133 -13.50 -1.89 -0.72
CA VAL A 133 -14.23 -1.52 -1.94
C VAL A 133 -15.32 -2.55 -2.28
N ARG A 134 -15.03 -3.84 -2.10
CA ARG A 134 -15.90 -4.92 -2.58
C ARG A 134 -16.99 -5.33 -1.58
N LEU A 135 -16.70 -5.20 -0.28
CA LEU A 135 -17.59 -5.73 0.75
C LEU A 135 -18.95 -5.02 0.79
N GLY A 136 -18.94 -3.68 0.94
CA GLY A 136 -20.18 -2.89 1.04
C GLY A 136 -21.16 -3.47 2.06
N SER A 137 -22.38 -3.77 1.59
CA SER A 137 -23.44 -4.44 2.37
C SER A 137 -23.37 -5.97 2.35
N GLN A 138 -22.44 -6.54 1.59
CA GLN A 138 -22.42 -7.97 1.27
C GLN A 138 -21.73 -8.78 2.38
N ASP A 139 -22.05 -10.07 2.40
CA ASP A 139 -21.34 -11.04 3.24
C ASP A 139 -19.94 -11.33 2.68
N ILE A 140 -19.04 -11.78 3.54
CA ILE A 140 -17.64 -12.07 3.20
C ILE A 140 -17.46 -12.91 1.91
N PRO A 141 -18.21 -14.01 1.70
CA PRO A 141 -18.09 -14.81 0.48
C PRO A 141 -18.31 -14.01 -0.81
N MET A 142 -19.20 -13.04 -0.79
CA MET A 142 -19.54 -12.26 -1.99
C MET A 142 -18.37 -11.40 -2.45
N ALA A 143 -17.53 -10.90 -1.52
CA ALA A 143 -16.33 -10.15 -1.85
C ALA A 143 -15.28 -10.99 -2.60
N LEU A 144 -15.38 -12.32 -2.51
CA LEU A 144 -14.48 -13.26 -3.19
C LEU A 144 -14.96 -13.71 -4.57
N ASN A 145 -16.14 -13.28 -5.05
CA ASN A 145 -16.71 -13.72 -6.33
C ASN A 145 -15.84 -13.38 -7.55
N THR A 146 -14.95 -12.41 -7.44
CA THR A 146 -13.97 -12.08 -8.49
C THR A 146 -12.74 -12.99 -8.48
N THR A 147 -12.62 -13.84 -7.46
CA THR A 147 -11.49 -14.78 -7.34
C THR A 147 -11.70 -15.98 -8.25
N PRO A 148 -10.70 -16.41 -9.03
CA PRO A 148 -10.83 -17.57 -9.91
C PRO A 148 -11.28 -18.83 -9.15
N SER A 149 -12.20 -19.58 -9.75
CA SER A 149 -12.78 -20.83 -9.22
C SER A 149 -13.64 -20.65 -7.96
N VAL A 150 -14.08 -19.45 -7.66
CA VAL A 150 -15.03 -19.14 -6.59
C VAL A 150 -16.39 -18.80 -7.20
N TYR A 151 -17.43 -19.32 -6.58
CA TYR A 151 -18.80 -18.95 -6.86
C TYR A 151 -19.54 -18.75 -5.53
N ALA A 152 -19.92 -17.52 -5.26
CA ALA A 152 -20.69 -17.18 -4.05
C ALA A 152 -22.06 -16.62 -4.42
N THR A 153 -23.04 -16.95 -3.60
CA THR A 153 -24.43 -16.49 -3.75
C THR A 153 -24.96 -15.99 -2.44
N GLN A 154 -25.72 -14.90 -2.50
CA GLN A 154 -26.50 -14.44 -1.36
C GLN A 154 -27.67 -15.41 -1.09
N GLN A 155 -27.97 -15.53 0.19
CA GLN A 155 -29.11 -16.29 0.70
C GLN A 155 -29.90 -15.37 1.67
N GLY A 156 -31.01 -15.84 2.19
CA GLY A 156 -31.71 -15.20 3.29
C GLY A 156 -32.22 -13.77 3.02
N GLY A 157 -32.60 -13.46 1.78
CA GLY A 157 -33.14 -12.12 1.48
C GLY A 157 -32.10 -11.01 1.36
N GLY A 158 -30.82 -11.38 1.20
CA GLY A 158 -29.73 -10.44 0.91
C GLY A 158 -28.95 -9.96 2.12
N ALA A 159 -29.32 -10.38 3.32
CA ALA A 159 -28.58 -10.09 4.54
C ALA A 159 -28.27 -11.39 5.29
N GLY A 160 -26.99 -11.70 5.44
CA GLY A 160 -26.50 -12.91 6.12
C GLY A 160 -26.50 -14.17 5.22
N ASP A 161 -25.77 -15.15 5.69
CA ASP A 161 -25.75 -16.54 5.22
C ASP A 161 -25.51 -16.77 3.73
N ALA A 162 -24.64 -15.96 3.12
CA ALA A 162 -24.13 -16.25 1.78
C ALA A 162 -23.52 -17.65 1.72
N ARG A 163 -23.51 -18.25 0.54
CA ARG A 163 -22.89 -19.54 0.28
C ARG A 163 -21.69 -19.37 -0.64
N ILE A 164 -20.65 -20.13 -0.38
CA ILE A 164 -19.46 -20.18 -1.22
C ILE A 164 -19.21 -21.59 -1.71
N ASN A 165 -18.88 -21.70 -3.00
CA ASN A 165 -18.33 -22.89 -3.61
C ASN A 165 -16.94 -22.58 -4.14
N VAL A 166 -16.00 -23.46 -3.88
CA VAL A 166 -14.62 -23.33 -4.36
C VAL A 166 -14.29 -24.55 -5.21
N ARG A 167 -13.93 -24.35 -6.48
CA ARG A 167 -13.66 -25.41 -7.44
C ARG A 167 -14.86 -26.42 -7.60
N GLY A 168 -16.10 -25.91 -7.43
CA GLY A 168 -17.31 -26.74 -7.45
C GLY A 168 -17.62 -27.44 -6.12
N PHE A 169 -16.72 -27.42 -5.15
CA PHE A 169 -17.00 -27.98 -3.82
C PHE A 169 -17.80 -27.00 -2.96
N ASN A 170 -18.82 -27.53 -2.31
CA ASN A 170 -19.65 -26.80 -1.35
C ASN A 170 -18.83 -26.34 -0.14
N GLN A 171 -19.24 -25.25 0.51
CA GLN A 171 -18.52 -24.68 1.67
C GLN A 171 -18.26 -25.64 2.84
N ARG A 172 -19.06 -26.73 2.98
CA ARG A 172 -18.80 -27.81 3.95
C ARG A 172 -17.46 -28.53 3.71
N ASN A 173 -16.97 -28.49 2.49
CA ASN A 173 -15.71 -29.08 2.06
C ASN A 173 -14.58 -28.03 1.91
N VAL A 174 -14.81 -26.81 2.39
CA VAL A 174 -13.87 -25.70 2.40
C VAL A 174 -13.57 -25.36 3.86
N ALA A 175 -12.32 -25.44 4.28
CA ALA A 175 -11.94 -24.99 5.61
C ALA A 175 -12.02 -23.47 5.66
N VAL A 176 -12.85 -22.92 6.52
CA VAL A 176 -12.93 -21.49 6.80
C VAL A 176 -12.30 -21.21 8.14
N MET A 177 -11.36 -20.28 8.16
CA MET A 177 -10.57 -19.98 9.36
C MET A 177 -10.51 -18.47 9.63
N ILE A 178 -10.39 -18.11 10.90
CA ILE A 178 -9.99 -16.78 11.35
C ILE A 178 -8.67 -16.94 12.10
N ASN A 179 -7.61 -16.33 11.61
CA ASN A 179 -6.25 -16.44 12.16
C ASN A 179 -5.80 -17.91 12.36
N GLY A 180 -6.15 -18.79 11.41
CA GLY A 180 -5.82 -20.21 11.47
C GLY A 180 -6.75 -21.06 12.35
N VAL A 181 -7.72 -20.45 13.06
CA VAL A 181 -8.70 -21.17 13.87
C VAL A 181 -9.92 -21.52 13.03
N PRO A 182 -10.27 -22.83 12.86
CA PRO A 182 -11.42 -23.27 12.08
C PRO A 182 -12.75 -22.73 12.62
N GLN A 183 -13.61 -22.31 11.72
CA GLN A 183 -14.94 -21.76 12.03
C GLN A 183 -16.09 -22.62 11.50
N ASN A 184 -15.77 -23.69 10.78
CA ASN A 184 -16.78 -24.62 10.32
C ASN A 184 -17.47 -25.30 11.50
N ASP A 185 -18.81 -25.34 11.46
CA ASP A 185 -19.62 -26.04 12.45
C ASP A 185 -19.25 -27.52 12.51
N MET A 186 -19.05 -28.03 13.72
CA MET A 186 -18.55 -29.40 13.93
C MET A 186 -19.59 -30.47 13.57
N GLU A 187 -20.86 -30.15 13.59
CA GLU A 187 -21.93 -31.09 13.31
C GLU A 187 -22.15 -31.25 11.80
N ASN A 188 -22.24 -30.13 11.07
CA ASN A 188 -22.66 -30.12 9.66
C ASN A 188 -21.64 -29.51 8.70
N GLY A 189 -20.51 -28.99 9.19
CA GLY A 189 -19.44 -28.36 8.42
C GLY A 189 -19.81 -26.99 7.84
N TRP A 190 -20.93 -26.43 8.24
CA TRP A 190 -21.45 -25.18 7.69
C TRP A 190 -20.77 -23.96 8.34
N VAL A 191 -20.77 -22.82 7.67
CA VAL A 191 -20.43 -21.53 8.24
C VAL A 191 -21.63 -20.61 8.06
N TYR A 192 -22.14 -20.07 9.16
CA TYR A 192 -23.23 -19.11 9.18
C TYR A 192 -22.63 -17.71 9.19
N TRP A 193 -22.61 -17.07 8.03
CA TRP A 193 -21.90 -15.81 7.83
C TRP A 193 -22.51 -14.65 8.62
N SER A 194 -23.80 -14.74 8.96
CA SER A 194 -24.48 -13.80 9.85
C SER A 194 -23.84 -13.70 11.23
N ASN A 195 -23.18 -14.75 11.70
CA ASN A 195 -22.45 -14.73 12.98
C ASN A 195 -21.11 -13.97 12.88
N TRP A 196 -20.68 -13.65 11.66
CA TRP A 196 -19.37 -13.08 11.37
C TRP A 196 -19.47 -11.69 10.71
N ASP A 197 -20.62 -11.02 10.86
CA ASP A 197 -20.78 -9.65 10.42
C ASP A 197 -19.72 -8.74 11.09
N GLY A 198 -19.08 -7.89 10.27
CA GLY A 198 -18.01 -7.01 10.73
C GLY A 198 -16.62 -7.62 10.78
N VAL A 199 -16.46 -8.96 10.73
CA VAL A 199 -15.12 -9.57 10.75
C VAL A 199 -14.27 -9.16 9.55
N ALA A 200 -14.88 -9.00 8.37
CA ALA A 200 -14.14 -8.51 7.21
C ALA A 200 -13.68 -7.06 7.32
N ASP A 201 -14.39 -6.23 8.10
CA ASP A 201 -13.99 -4.85 8.38
C ASP A 201 -12.78 -4.79 9.34
N ALA A 202 -12.57 -5.85 10.13
CA ALA A 202 -11.42 -6.02 11.00
C ALA A 202 -10.25 -6.73 10.32
N ALA A 203 -10.48 -7.37 9.17
CA ALA A 203 -9.48 -8.16 8.47
C ALA A 203 -8.44 -7.29 7.75
N ASN A 204 -7.19 -7.73 7.79
CA ASN A 204 -6.11 -7.19 6.97
C ASN A 204 -6.06 -7.84 5.59
N SER A 205 -6.43 -9.12 5.51
CA SER A 205 -6.51 -9.84 4.25
C SER A 205 -7.37 -11.10 4.38
N ILE A 206 -7.86 -11.59 3.23
CA ILE A 206 -8.46 -12.92 3.13
C ILE A 206 -7.64 -13.71 2.11
N GLN A 207 -7.06 -14.82 2.56
CA GLN A 207 -6.36 -15.73 1.66
C GLN A 207 -7.23 -16.94 1.36
N LEU A 208 -7.43 -17.21 0.08
CA LEU A 208 -8.10 -18.41 -0.41
C LEU A 208 -7.09 -19.32 -1.11
N GLN A 209 -6.85 -20.48 -0.53
CA GLN A 209 -6.07 -21.56 -1.13
C GLN A 209 -7.02 -22.52 -1.85
N ARG A 210 -6.70 -22.89 -3.07
CA ARG A 210 -7.56 -23.71 -3.93
C ARG A 210 -7.02 -25.12 -4.02
N GLY A 211 -7.81 -26.09 -3.55
CA GLY A 211 -7.44 -27.50 -3.51
C GLY A 211 -7.02 -27.95 -2.11
N LEU A 212 -6.33 -29.07 -2.05
CA LEU A 212 -5.82 -29.57 -0.78
C LEU A 212 -4.88 -28.53 -0.15
N SER A 213 -5.16 -28.18 1.09
CA SER A 213 -4.35 -27.24 1.84
C SER A 213 -2.92 -27.78 2.00
N ALA A 214 -1.93 -26.92 1.86
CA ALA A 214 -0.55 -27.23 2.24
C ALA A 214 -0.40 -27.39 3.77
N VAL A 215 -1.41 -27.04 4.51
CA VAL A 215 -1.43 -27.05 5.98
C VAL A 215 -2.11 -28.31 6.47
N ASN A 216 -1.50 -28.95 7.45
CA ASN A 216 -2.03 -30.17 8.09
C ASN A 216 -3.17 -29.80 9.06
N LEU A 217 -4.33 -29.49 8.52
CA LEU A 217 -5.51 -29.10 9.29
C LEU A 217 -6.45 -30.27 9.50
N ALA A 218 -6.98 -30.38 10.69
CA ALA A 218 -7.98 -31.37 11.05
C ALA A 218 -9.35 -31.15 10.38
N THR A 219 -9.52 -30.01 9.71
CA THR A 219 -10.79 -29.63 9.05
C THR A 219 -10.82 -30.08 7.60
N PRO A 220 -11.94 -30.63 7.10
CA PRO A 220 -12.08 -31.01 5.69
C PRO A 220 -11.79 -29.82 4.76
N SER A 221 -10.86 -29.99 3.84
CA SER A 221 -10.42 -28.90 2.95
C SER A 221 -10.23 -29.33 1.49
N ILE A 222 -10.99 -30.31 1.02
CA ILE A 222 -10.87 -30.83 -0.36
C ILE A 222 -11.13 -29.73 -1.40
N GLY A 223 -12.06 -28.82 -1.14
CA GLY A 223 -12.37 -27.68 -1.99
C GLY A 223 -11.31 -26.59 -1.92
N GLY A 224 -10.76 -26.38 -0.75
CA GLY A 224 -9.79 -25.32 -0.47
C GLY A 224 -9.84 -24.85 0.97
N THR A 225 -9.01 -23.85 1.27
CA THR A 225 -8.94 -23.22 2.58
C THR A 225 -9.08 -21.72 2.43
N MET A 226 -9.99 -21.12 3.18
CA MET A 226 -10.17 -19.69 3.29
C MET A 226 -9.71 -19.24 4.67
N ASN A 227 -8.74 -18.36 4.75
CA ASN A 227 -8.24 -17.81 6.01
C ASN A 227 -8.41 -16.31 6.05
N ILE A 228 -9.19 -15.82 7.00
CA ILE A 228 -9.39 -14.41 7.30
C ILE A 228 -8.31 -14.02 8.32
N ILE A 229 -7.48 -13.05 7.98
CA ILE A 229 -6.32 -12.66 8.78
C ILE A 229 -6.56 -11.27 9.34
N THR A 230 -6.51 -11.15 10.65
CA THR A 230 -6.44 -9.89 11.36
C THR A 230 -5.02 -9.76 11.91
N ASP A 231 -4.32 -8.71 11.52
CA ASP A 231 -2.94 -8.48 11.95
C ASP A 231 -2.81 -7.10 12.57
N PRO A 232 -2.98 -6.99 13.91
CA PRO A 232 -2.85 -5.72 14.60
C PRO A 232 -1.43 -5.15 14.53
N ALA A 233 -0.39 -5.99 14.38
CA ALA A 233 0.99 -5.57 14.40
C ALA A 233 1.39 -4.82 13.13
N SER A 234 0.79 -5.16 11.99
CA SER A 234 1.04 -4.49 10.71
C SER A 234 0.29 -3.16 10.56
N ASN A 235 -0.64 -2.84 11.45
CA ASN A 235 -1.42 -1.61 11.36
C ASN A 235 -0.71 -0.45 12.06
N GLU A 236 -0.62 0.69 11.40
CA GLU A 236 -0.17 1.93 12.01
C GLU A 236 -1.14 2.40 13.10
N ARG A 237 -0.60 3.16 14.08
CA ARG A 237 -1.41 3.77 15.12
C ARG A 237 -2.39 4.77 14.53
N GLY A 238 -3.69 4.60 14.79
CA GLY A 238 -4.69 5.51 14.30
C GLY A 238 -6.11 5.01 14.48
N GLY A 239 -7.07 5.89 14.21
CA GLY A 239 -8.49 5.55 14.17
C GLY A 239 -9.08 5.83 12.80
N LYS A 240 -10.01 4.98 12.36
CA LYS A 240 -10.75 5.15 11.12
C LYS A 240 -12.25 5.09 11.43
N PHE A 241 -12.98 6.09 10.94
CA PHE A 241 -14.44 6.09 10.95
C PHE A 241 -14.93 6.00 9.51
N LYS A 242 -15.81 5.06 9.23
CA LYS A 242 -16.40 4.85 7.89
C LYS A 242 -17.91 4.80 8.01
N GLN A 243 -18.58 5.53 7.13
CA GLN A 243 -20.04 5.52 7.00
C GLN A 243 -20.38 5.13 5.56
N GLU A 244 -21.18 4.09 5.41
CA GLU A 244 -21.65 3.59 4.12
C GLU A 244 -23.16 3.64 4.08
N GLY A 245 -23.72 4.09 2.95
CA GLY A 245 -25.16 4.13 2.69
C GLY A 245 -25.48 3.51 1.34
N GLY A 246 -26.67 2.94 1.19
CA GLY A 246 -27.08 2.28 -0.03
C GLY A 246 -28.60 2.15 -0.18
N ALA A 247 -29.04 1.43 -1.20
CA ALA A 247 -30.43 1.12 -1.42
C ALA A 247 -31.00 0.27 -0.27
N GLY A 248 -32.34 0.31 -0.07
CA GLY A 248 -32.98 -0.44 1.00
C GLY A 248 -32.66 0.08 2.39
N ASN A 249 -32.60 1.39 2.55
CA ASN A 249 -32.27 2.05 3.83
C ASN A 249 -30.96 1.55 4.46
N PHE A 250 -30.08 0.98 3.61
CA PHE A 250 -28.80 0.44 4.07
C PHE A 250 -27.94 1.54 4.68
N LEU A 251 -27.51 1.31 5.91
CA LEU A 251 -26.59 2.14 6.64
C LEU A 251 -25.61 1.26 7.40
N LYS A 252 -24.30 1.43 7.13
CA LYS A 252 -23.26 0.74 7.86
C LYS A 252 -22.29 1.75 8.44
N THR A 253 -22.07 1.66 9.73
CA THR A 253 -21.13 2.48 10.48
C THR A 253 -20.01 1.59 10.99
N THR A 254 -18.78 1.92 10.64
CA THR A 254 -17.60 1.20 11.11
C THR A 254 -16.68 2.16 11.85
N PHE A 255 -16.26 1.78 13.03
CA PHE A 255 -15.22 2.43 13.79
C PHE A 255 -14.09 1.44 14.03
N ASN A 256 -12.89 1.79 13.63
CA ASN A 256 -11.69 0.98 13.85
C ASN A 256 -10.64 1.82 14.57
N TYR A 257 -9.95 1.23 15.55
CA TYR A 257 -8.83 1.85 16.23
C TYR A 257 -7.68 0.86 16.39
N ASN A 258 -6.49 1.28 16.01
CA ASN A 258 -5.26 0.51 16.12
C ASN A 258 -4.28 1.25 17.03
N THR A 259 -3.65 0.55 17.94
CA THR A 259 -2.64 1.14 18.83
C THR A 259 -1.29 1.29 18.15
N GLY A 260 -1.06 0.55 17.04
CA GLY A 260 0.26 0.26 16.54
C GLY A 260 1.07 -0.58 17.53
N LEU A 261 2.33 -0.81 17.23
CA LEU A 261 3.24 -1.51 18.12
C LEU A 261 3.53 -0.68 19.38
N MET A 262 3.46 -1.33 20.55
CA MET A 262 3.66 -0.76 21.87
C MET A 262 4.61 -1.63 22.70
N LEU A 263 5.07 -1.10 23.84
CA LEU A 263 5.92 -1.82 24.82
C LEU A 263 7.21 -2.41 24.22
N GLY A 264 7.88 -1.62 23.35
CA GLY A 264 9.09 -2.06 22.64
C GLY A 264 8.77 -3.17 21.64
N ASP A 265 7.77 -2.93 20.80
CA ASP A 265 7.31 -3.76 19.68
C ASP A 265 6.80 -5.16 20.07
N LYS A 266 6.32 -5.30 21.32
CA LYS A 266 5.85 -6.59 21.85
C LYS A 266 4.33 -6.72 21.90
N LEU A 267 3.59 -5.62 21.74
CA LEU A 267 2.13 -5.63 21.85
C LEU A 267 1.52 -4.69 20.83
N ALA A 268 0.51 -5.17 20.12
CA ALA A 268 -0.38 -4.37 19.31
C ALA A 268 -1.83 -4.77 19.57
N LEU A 269 -2.73 -3.79 19.62
CA LEU A 269 -4.15 -4.00 19.81
C LEU A 269 -4.92 -3.32 18.68
N SER A 270 -5.92 -4.01 18.17
CA SER A 270 -6.87 -3.49 17.19
C SER A 270 -8.29 -3.75 17.70
N GLY A 271 -9.14 -2.76 17.60
CA GLY A 271 -10.57 -2.87 17.93
C GLY A 271 -11.41 -2.34 16.79
N THR A 272 -12.42 -3.12 16.39
CA THR A 272 -13.37 -2.73 15.34
C THR A 272 -14.79 -2.86 15.87
N LEU A 273 -15.58 -1.81 15.71
CA LEU A 273 -17.01 -1.80 16.01
C LEU A 273 -17.76 -1.52 14.72
N VAL A 274 -18.70 -2.40 14.40
CA VAL A 274 -19.52 -2.28 13.18
C VAL A 274 -20.99 -2.31 13.57
N ARG A 275 -21.78 -1.39 13.02
CA ARG A 275 -23.23 -1.48 13.02
C ARG A 275 -23.74 -1.45 11.59
N LYS A 276 -24.57 -2.42 11.23
CA LYS A 276 -25.18 -2.56 9.91
C LYS A 276 -26.70 -2.61 10.07
N THR A 277 -27.40 -1.70 9.41
CA THR A 277 -28.88 -1.67 9.37
C THR A 277 -29.34 -1.58 7.92
N GLY A 278 -30.52 -2.06 7.62
CA GLY A 278 -31.13 -1.95 6.29
C GLY A 278 -32.36 -2.83 6.12
N ASP A 279 -33.07 -2.58 5.03
CA ASP A 279 -34.17 -3.44 4.61
C ASP A 279 -33.60 -4.64 3.83
N GLY A 280 -34.25 -5.79 3.96
CA GLY A 280 -33.91 -6.95 3.12
C GLY A 280 -34.44 -6.81 1.69
N ILE A 281 -34.04 -7.74 0.83
CA ILE A 281 -34.55 -7.84 -0.56
C ILE A 281 -36.01 -8.33 -0.58
N ILE A 282 -36.41 -9.10 0.43
CA ILE A 282 -37.75 -9.63 0.60
C ILE A 282 -38.52 -8.67 1.52
N ASP A 283 -39.77 -8.37 1.16
CA ASP A 283 -40.65 -7.52 1.95
C ASP A 283 -40.76 -8.02 3.41
N ALA A 284 -40.76 -7.08 4.34
CA ALA A 284 -40.80 -7.33 5.78
C ALA A 284 -39.56 -8.02 6.39
N THR A 285 -38.44 -8.05 5.65
CA THR A 285 -37.13 -8.43 6.20
C THR A 285 -36.30 -7.19 6.48
N TRP A 286 -35.49 -7.24 7.53
CA TRP A 286 -34.55 -6.17 7.88
C TRP A 286 -33.28 -6.74 8.49
N THR A 287 -32.23 -5.95 8.48
CA THR A 287 -30.96 -6.25 9.15
C THR A 287 -30.71 -5.20 10.23
N ASP A 288 -30.35 -5.63 11.43
CA ASP A 288 -29.77 -4.80 12.48
C ASP A 288 -28.70 -5.65 13.20
N ALA A 289 -27.46 -5.49 12.79
CA ALA A 289 -26.33 -6.27 13.29
C ALA A 289 -25.26 -5.35 13.90
N TRP A 290 -24.58 -5.86 14.93
CA TRP A 290 -23.49 -5.19 15.64
C TRP A 290 -22.22 -6.02 15.59
#